data_ad0dd71d7d8f82e88be8b4052b0d32a0
#
_entry.id   ad0dd71d7d8f82e88be8b4052b0d32a0
#
_cell.length_a   1.000
_cell.length_b   1.000
_cell.length_c   1.000
_cell.angle_alpha   90.00
_cell.angle_beta   90.00
_cell.angle_gamma   90.00
#
_symmetry.space_group_name_H-M   'P 1'
#
loop_
_entity.id
_entity.type
_entity.pdbx_description
1 polymer ?
#
loop_
_entity_poly.entity_id
_entity_poly.type
_entity_poly.pdbx_seq_one_letter_code
_entity_poly.pdbx_strand_id
1 'polypeptide(L)'
;MITEQDKPHTCTSEYTRTDHAQLTASIIADIIEPFIKEDPTKSIRDVAHCVRVRFGSITPKYNKLWRGREIAVARQFGSWEESYNFMKLLLIGICDKNPGSVHQFVTSPIIDENTGLVKQGVQEFRAVAWAYGPCITAFDYLRPVISIDAAFLSGRYEGRLLMACGYDADNQLLPLAFGIVHKENEDNWGFFLHWLRINVIGVNRFVCVISDQHKGIKAALKPEYGWDSDNFVHRYCIQHVADNLVQACGKDPWYGTRFKQGAKKKKPRRLKEMFEDFAMVCLILSNLYHFCFL
;
A
#
# COMPACT_ATOMS: atom_id res chain seq x y z
N MET A 1 3.64 -43.15 41.45
CA MET A 1 4.34 -44.34 40.95
C MET A 1 4.07 -44.41 39.47
N ILE A 2 5.08 -44.17 38.62
CA ILE A 2 4.97 -44.38 37.16
C ILE A 2 5.29 -45.85 36.99
N THR A 3 4.28 -46.64 36.63
CA THR A 3 4.49 -48.04 36.25
C THR A 3 5.14 -48.08 34.89
N GLU A 4 6.26 -48.78 34.77
CA GLU A 4 6.96 -49.07 33.53
C GLU A 4 5.99 -49.61 32.49
N GLN A 5 5.91 -48.96 31.32
CA GLN A 5 5.15 -49.49 30.20
C GLN A 5 6.03 -50.45 29.40
N ASP A 6 5.85 -51.71 29.62
CA ASP A 6 6.61 -52.83 28.97
C ASP A 6 6.28 -53.00 27.47
N LYS A 7 5.41 -52.19 26.89
CA LYS A 7 5.09 -52.33 25.45
C LYS A 7 5.07 -50.95 24.76
N PRO A 8 5.69 -50.84 23.58
CA PRO A 8 5.59 -49.58 22.80
C PRO A 8 4.14 -49.30 22.44
N HIS A 9 3.76 -48.01 22.52
CA HIS A 9 2.44 -47.56 22.15
C HIS A 9 2.12 -47.96 20.71
N THR A 10 1.03 -48.67 20.50
CA THR A 10 0.49 -49.06 19.18
C THR A 10 -0.46 -48.04 18.60
N CYS A 11 -0.60 -46.87 19.23
CA CYS A 11 -1.48 -45.81 18.77
C CYS A 11 -0.81 -44.88 17.72
N THR A 12 0.01 -45.41 16.84
CA THR A 12 0.47 -44.70 15.65
C THR A 12 -0.69 -44.58 14.69
N SER A 13 -1.35 -43.45 14.70
CA SER A 13 -2.36 -43.15 13.69
C SER A 13 -1.63 -42.87 12.36
N GLU A 14 -1.81 -43.76 11.39
CA GLU A 14 -1.37 -43.57 10.00
C GLU A 14 -2.14 -42.45 9.28
N TYR A 15 -3.14 -41.85 9.96
CA TYR A 15 -3.93 -40.78 9.41
C TYR A 15 -3.26 -39.42 9.61
N THR A 16 -3.00 -38.74 8.53
CA THR A 16 -2.65 -37.32 8.52
C THR A 16 -3.74 -36.51 9.23
N ARG A 17 -3.51 -36.09 10.49
CA ARG A 17 -4.45 -35.24 11.20
C ARG A 17 -4.37 -33.84 10.62
N THR A 18 -5.45 -33.40 9.99
CA THR A 18 -5.56 -32.07 9.39
C THR A 18 -5.49 -30.92 10.41
N ASP A 19 -5.76 -31.16 11.68
CA ASP A 19 -5.60 -30.22 12.77
C ASP A 19 -5.53 -30.94 14.13
N HIS A 20 -4.80 -30.40 15.09
CA HIS A 20 -4.70 -30.92 16.44
C HIS A 20 -5.08 -29.86 17.47
N ALA A 21 -5.96 -30.21 18.42
CA ALA A 21 -6.49 -29.25 19.41
C ALA A 21 -5.38 -28.66 20.30
N GLN A 22 -4.38 -29.44 20.68
CA GLN A 22 -3.25 -29.00 21.50
C GLN A 22 -2.26 -28.11 20.74
N LEU A 23 -2.21 -28.16 19.41
CA LEU A 23 -1.38 -27.26 18.62
C LEU A 23 -2.07 -25.90 18.53
N THR A 24 -1.85 -25.07 19.52
CA THR A 24 -2.44 -23.72 19.60
C THR A 24 -1.67 -22.73 18.71
N ALA A 25 -2.26 -21.57 18.45
CA ALA A 25 -1.61 -20.48 17.76
C ALA A 25 -0.33 -19.99 18.49
N SER A 26 -0.33 -20.04 19.83
CA SER A 26 0.85 -19.67 20.63
C SER A 26 2.01 -20.65 20.40
N ILE A 27 1.75 -21.95 20.36
CA ILE A 27 2.78 -22.96 20.07
C ILE A 27 3.32 -22.78 18.64
N ILE A 28 2.47 -22.46 17.69
CA ILE A 28 2.91 -22.14 16.33
C ILE A 28 3.82 -20.91 16.35
N ALA A 29 3.45 -19.86 17.10
CA ALA A 29 4.26 -18.66 17.24
C ALA A 29 5.66 -18.99 17.81
N ASP A 30 5.74 -19.81 18.85
CA ASP A 30 7.01 -20.24 19.48
C ASP A 30 7.94 -20.93 18.46
N ILE A 31 7.36 -21.75 17.56
CA ILE A 31 8.11 -22.48 16.55
C ILE A 31 8.67 -21.57 15.47
N ILE A 32 7.86 -20.59 15.03
CA ILE A 32 8.20 -19.74 13.88
C ILE A 32 8.90 -18.44 14.28
N GLU A 33 8.96 -18.12 15.56
CA GLU A 33 9.55 -16.88 16.06
C GLU A 33 10.97 -16.60 15.53
N PRO A 34 11.91 -17.58 15.49
CA PRO A 34 13.24 -17.37 14.90
C PRO A 34 13.18 -16.99 13.42
N PHE A 35 12.26 -17.60 12.66
CA PHE A 35 12.10 -17.33 11.22
C PHE A 35 11.45 -15.98 10.94
N ILE A 36 10.49 -15.54 11.82
CA ILE A 36 9.85 -14.23 11.73
C ILE A 36 10.83 -13.13 12.11
N LYS A 37 11.75 -13.37 13.04
CA LYS A 37 12.82 -12.44 13.39
C LYS A 37 13.76 -12.15 12.21
N GLU A 38 14.07 -13.17 11.41
CA GLU A 38 14.89 -13.02 10.19
C GLU A 38 14.13 -12.35 9.05
N ASP A 39 12.87 -12.74 8.85
CA ASP A 39 12.03 -12.21 7.77
C ASP A 39 10.55 -12.17 8.20
N PRO A 40 10.05 -10.98 8.62
CA PRO A 40 8.66 -10.81 9.04
C PRO A 40 7.64 -10.97 7.90
N THR A 41 8.09 -11.02 6.64
CA THR A 41 7.21 -11.15 5.46
C THR A 41 6.85 -12.60 5.12
N LYS A 42 7.38 -13.58 5.86
CA LYS A 42 7.12 -15.03 5.65
C LYS A 42 5.65 -15.31 5.41
N SER A 43 5.37 -16.02 4.32
CA SER A 43 4.00 -16.37 3.93
C SER A 43 3.40 -17.43 4.86
N ILE A 44 2.07 -17.55 4.89
CA ILE A 44 1.39 -18.63 5.64
C ILE A 44 1.81 -20.01 5.14
N ARG A 45 2.23 -20.14 3.88
CA ARG A 45 2.77 -21.38 3.33
C ARG A 45 4.10 -21.76 4.00
N ASP A 46 4.98 -20.78 4.23
CA ASP A 46 6.25 -20.97 4.90
C ASP A 46 6.04 -21.34 6.37
N VAL A 47 5.11 -20.66 7.05
CA VAL A 47 4.67 -21.01 8.41
C VAL A 47 4.17 -22.46 8.48
N ALA A 48 3.33 -22.88 7.54
CA ALA A 48 2.84 -24.27 7.47
C ALA A 48 3.98 -25.26 7.22
N HIS A 49 5.00 -24.87 6.45
CA HIS A 49 6.19 -25.69 6.22
C HIS A 49 6.99 -25.87 7.52
N CYS A 50 7.25 -24.81 8.28
CA CYS A 50 7.95 -24.87 9.56
C CYS A 50 7.23 -25.80 10.56
N VAL A 51 5.90 -25.70 10.63
CA VAL A 51 5.08 -26.56 11.49
C VAL A 51 5.18 -28.04 11.06
N ARG A 52 5.14 -28.32 9.75
CA ARG A 52 5.30 -29.69 9.24
C ARG A 52 6.68 -30.28 9.51
N VAL A 53 7.72 -29.47 9.38
CA VAL A 53 9.09 -29.92 9.72
C VAL A 53 9.18 -30.33 11.18
N ARG A 54 8.48 -29.59 12.08
CA ARG A 54 8.52 -29.87 13.53
C ARG A 54 7.63 -31.03 13.97
N PHE A 55 6.44 -31.18 13.38
CA PHE A 55 5.40 -32.13 13.82
C PHE A 55 4.99 -33.18 12.76
N GLY A 56 5.74 -33.31 11.69
CA GLY A 56 5.45 -34.29 10.65
C GLY A 56 4.16 -34.02 9.87
N SER A 57 3.21 -34.94 9.92
CA SER A 57 2.00 -34.91 9.08
C SER A 57 0.89 -33.99 9.54
N ILE A 58 1.10 -33.17 10.58
CA ILE A 58 0.07 -32.22 11.05
C ILE A 58 -0.01 -31.04 10.11
N THR A 59 -1.24 -30.75 9.60
CA THR A 59 -1.53 -29.59 8.78
C THR A 59 -2.60 -28.73 9.46
N PRO A 60 -2.20 -27.69 10.22
CA PRO A 60 -3.16 -26.82 10.91
C PRO A 60 -4.01 -26.05 9.91
N LYS A 61 -5.23 -25.64 10.35
CA LYS A 61 -6.10 -24.76 9.57
C LYS A 61 -5.43 -23.41 9.31
N TYR A 62 -5.70 -22.82 8.16
CA TYR A 62 -5.16 -21.52 7.75
C TYR A 62 -5.28 -20.44 8.84
N ASN A 63 -6.45 -20.29 9.44
CA ASN A 63 -6.69 -19.29 10.50
C ASN A 63 -5.79 -19.51 11.74
N LYS A 64 -5.45 -20.76 12.07
CA LYS A 64 -4.58 -21.06 13.20
C LYS A 64 -3.12 -20.69 12.87
N LEU A 65 -2.67 -20.99 11.67
CA LEU A 65 -1.35 -20.59 11.14
C LEU A 65 -1.23 -19.06 11.09
N TRP A 66 -2.26 -18.40 10.56
CA TRP A 66 -2.31 -16.94 10.48
C TRP A 66 -2.23 -16.29 11.87
N ARG A 67 -3.04 -16.75 12.84
CA ARG A 67 -2.97 -16.26 14.22
C ARG A 67 -1.62 -16.50 14.87
N GLY A 68 -1.00 -17.66 14.64
CA GLY A 68 0.35 -17.96 15.12
C GLY A 68 1.39 -16.99 14.58
N ARG A 69 1.30 -16.68 13.28
CA ARG A 69 2.17 -15.69 12.65
C ARG A 69 1.98 -14.29 13.25
N GLU A 70 0.73 -13.85 13.42
CA GLU A 70 0.43 -12.53 14.02
C GLU A 70 0.99 -12.43 15.45
N ILE A 71 0.87 -13.50 16.26
CA ILE A 71 1.45 -13.53 17.61
C ILE A 71 2.98 -13.42 17.55
N ALA A 72 3.64 -14.16 16.65
CA ALA A 72 5.09 -14.11 16.53
C ALA A 72 5.58 -12.74 16.04
N VAL A 73 4.90 -12.14 15.06
CA VAL A 73 5.19 -10.79 14.58
C VAL A 73 5.01 -9.77 15.72
N ALA A 74 3.89 -9.83 16.45
CA ALA A 74 3.62 -8.90 17.55
C ALA A 74 4.64 -9.02 18.69
N ARG A 75 5.16 -10.21 18.99
CA ARG A 75 6.22 -10.40 19.99
C ARG A 75 7.54 -9.76 19.58
N GLN A 76 7.88 -9.79 18.30
CA GLN A 76 9.17 -9.27 17.80
C GLN A 76 9.11 -7.77 17.46
N PHE A 77 8.00 -7.30 16.93
CA PHE A 77 7.89 -5.95 16.35
C PHE A 77 6.82 -5.08 17.02
N GLY A 78 6.15 -5.59 18.06
CA GLY A 78 5.04 -4.90 18.73
C GLY A 78 3.68 -5.13 18.06
N SER A 79 2.64 -4.67 18.75
CA SER A 79 1.27 -4.73 18.23
C SER A 79 1.03 -3.71 17.10
N TRP A 80 -0.05 -3.88 16.35
CA TRP A 80 -0.47 -2.91 15.34
C TRP A 80 -0.76 -1.53 15.94
N GLU A 81 -1.37 -1.50 17.13
CA GLU A 81 -1.67 -0.28 17.87
C GLU A 81 -0.39 0.46 18.29
N GLU A 82 0.60 -0.28 18.80
CA GLU A 82 1.92 0.26 19.14
C GLU A 82 2.65 0.79 17.90
N SER A 83 2.50 0.14 16.74
CA SER A 83 3.11 0.60 15.48
C SER A 83 2.61 1.98 15.06
N TYR A 84 1.32 2.28 15.24
CA TYR A 84 0.77 3.62 14.94
C TYR A 84 1.30 4.68 15.91
N ASN A 85 1.45 4.34 17.20
CA ASN A 85 2.08 5.23 18.19
C ASN A 85 3.57 5.45 17.85
N PHE A 86 4.28 4.38 17.51
CA PHE A 86 5.70 4.45 17.12
C PHE A 86 5.92 5.25 15.85
N MET A 87 5.03 5.17 14.86
CA MET A 87 5.10 5.93 13.61
C MET A 87 5.20 7.44 13.86
N LYS A 88 4.45 7.98 14.85
CA LYS A 88 4.54 9.39 15.23
C LYS A 88 5.94 9.74 15.73
N LEU A 89 6.49 8.93 16.63
CA LEU A 89 7.84 9.13 17.17
C LEU A 89 8.91 8.99 16.08
N LEU A 90 8.74 8.02 15.18
CA LEU A 90 9.64 7.81 14.05
C LEU A 90 9.68 9.04 13.13
N LEU A 91 8.54 9.61 12.77
CA LEU A 91 8.49 10.78 11.90
C LEU A 91 9.06 12.03 12.57
N ILE A 92 8.85 12.20 13.88
CA ILE A 92 9.52 13.25 14.65
C ILE A 92 11.05 13.07 14.58
N GLY A 93 11.54 11.85 14.83
CA GLY A 93 12.97 11.53 14.75
C GLY A 93 13.56 11.70 13.36
N ILE A 94 12.80 11.37 12.31
CA ILE A 94 13.20 11.62 10.91
C ILE A 94 13.36 13.12 10.65
N CYS A 95 12.41 13.94 11.08
CA CYS A 95 12.50 15.39 10.91
C CYS A 95 13.68 16.00 11.69
N ASP A 96 13.95 15.48 12.88
CA ASP A 96 15.12 15.91 13.68
C ASP A 96 16.45 15.60 12.98
N LYS A 97 16.58 14.43 12.36
CA LYS A 97 17.81 13.97 11.69
C LYS A 97 17.94 14.42 10.23
N ASN A 98 16.85 14.86 9.61
CA ASN A 98 16.83 15.32 8.22
C ASN A 98 16.22 16.73 8.15
N PRO A 99 17.03 17.78 8.32
CA PRO A 99 16.56 19.17 8.30
C PRO A 99 15.71 19.49 7.06
N GLY A 100 14.63 20.24 7.24
CA GLY A 100 13.69 20.58 6.19
C GLY A 100 12.63 19.49 5.92
N SER A 101 12.70 18.31 6.57
CA SER A 101 11.64 17.32 6.52
C SER A 101 10.40 17.81 7.28
N VAL A 102 9.23 17.46 6.76
CA VAL A 102 7.94 17.87 7.32
C VAL A 102 6.99 16.68 7.44
N HIS A 103 6.13 16.72 8.45
CA HIS A 103 5.06 15.74 8.61
C HIS A 103 3.82 16.36 9.24
N GLN A 104 2.67 15.75 9.03
CA GLN A 104 1.41 16.12 9.65
C GLN A 104 0.59 14.89 9.99
N PHE A 105 0.19 14.76 11.26
CA PHE A 105 -0.76 13.76 11.73
C PHE A 105 -2.15 14.38 11.86
N VAL A 106 -3.15 13.62 11.47
CA VAL A 106 -4.57 13.92 11.68
C VAL A 106 -5.17 12.81 12.52
N THR A 107 -5.74 13.20 13.65
CA THR A 107 -6.44 12.29 14.57
C THR A 107 -7.80 12.87 14.91
N SER A 108 -8.72 12.02 15.36
CA SER A 108 -10.01 12.46 15.90
C SER A 108 -10.24 11.89 17.31
N PRO A 109 -10.97 12.61 18.18
CA PRO A 109 -11.33 12.09 19.47
C PRO A 109 -12.27 10.89 19.32
N ILE A 110 -12.11 9.90 20.21
CA ILE A 110 -13.05 8.78 20.33
C ILE A 110 -14.12 9.14 21.34
N ILE A 111 -15.38 9.02 20.93
CA ILE A 111 -16.55 9.23 21.80
C ILE A 111 -16.96 7.87 22.37
N ASP A 112 -17.14 7.80 23.67
CA ASP A 112 -17.69 6.62 24.33
C ASP A 112 -19.19 6.53 24.04
N GLU A 113 -19.61 5.43 23.37
CA GLU A 113 -21.01 5.24 22.94
C GLU A 113 -22.01 5.17 24.10
N ASN A 114 -21.56 4.78 25.30
CA ASN A 114 -22.43 4.66 26.48
C ASN A 114 -22.61 5.98 27.23
N THR A 115 -21.57 6.82 27.26
CA THR A 115 -21.57 8.07 28.04
C THR A 115 -21.69 9.33 27.18
N GLY A 116 -21.46 9.24 25.88
CA GLY A 116 -21.41 10.39 24.97
C GLY A 116 -20.18 11.30 25.20
N LEU A 117 -19.27 10.93 26.07
CA LEU A 117 -18.09 11.72 26.42
C LEU A 117 -16.86 11.30 25.62
N VAL A 118 -15.94 12.23 25.41
CA VAL A 118 -14.64 11.95 24.79
C VAL A 118 -13.79 11.08 25.70
N LYS A 119 -13.32 9.95 25.18
CA LYS A 119 -12.35 9.09 25.88
C LYS A 119 -11.01 9.82 26.01
N GLN A 120 -10.59 10.07 27.24
CA GLN A 120 -9.33 10.75 27.52
C GLN A 120 -8.12 9.87 27.18
N GLY A 121 -7.07 10.47 26.61
CA GLY A 121 -5.80 9.79 26.32
C GLY A 121 -5.83 8.85 25.09
N VAL A 122 -6.96 8.70 24.41
CA VAL A 122 -7.10 7.85 23.22
C VAL A 122 -7.63 8.68 22.05
N GLN A 123 -7.00 8.54 20.89
CA GLN A 123 -7.40 9.19 19.65
C GLN A 123 -7.45 8.18 18.51
N GLU A 124 -8.38 8.37 17.61
CA GLU A 124 -8.45 7.57 16.39
C GLU A 124 -7.52 8.17 15.33
N PHE A 125 -6.64 7.36 14.77
CA PHE A 125 -5.83 7.74 13.63
C PHE A 125 -6.70 7.96 12.39
N ARG A 126 -6.52 9.09 11.72
CA ARG A 126 -7.22 9.41 10.47
C ARG A 126 -6.31 9.42 9.27
N ALA A 127 -5.21 10.16 9.36
CA ALA A 127 -4.27 10.31 8.27
C ALA A 127 -2.90 10.77 8.78
N VAL A 128 -1.87 10.52 7.99
CA VAL A 128 -0.55 11.13 8.14
C VAL A 128 0.01 11.43 6.76
N ALA A 129 0.73 12.53 6.63
CA ALA A 129 1.54 12.85 5.46
C ALA A 129 2.96 13.25 5.90
N TRP A 130 3.98 12.92 5.09
CA TRP A 130 5.36 13.32 5.34
C TRP A 130 6.16 13.46 4.05
N ALA A 131 7.21 14.27 4.09
CA ALA A 131 8.19 14.45 3.04
C ALA A 131 9.57 14.69 3.65
N TYR A 132 10.60 14.23 2.97
CA TYR A 132 11.97 14.41 3.40
C TYR A 132 12.54 15.73 2.87
N GLY A 133 13.23 16.49 3.72
CA GLY A 133 13.84 17.79 3.37
C GLY A 133 14.69 17.75 2.09
N PRO A 134 15.59 16.79 1.92
CA PRO A 134 16.36 16.65 0.68
C PRO A 134 15.48 16.48 -0.57
N CYS A 135 14.35 15.73 -0.46
CA CYS A 135 13.43 15.53 -1.58
C CYS A 135 12.64 16.81 -1.92
N ILE A 136 12.25 17.58 -0.89
CA ILE A 136 11.58 18.88 -1.07
C ILE A 136 12.55 19.85 -1.80
N THR A 137 13.77 19.96 -1.34
CA THR A 137 14.79 20.82 -1.97
C THR A 137 15.13 20.35 -3.39
N ALA A 138 15.25 19.04 -3.59
CA ALA A 138 15.54 18.48 -4.91
C ALA A 138 14.44 18.78 -5.93
N PHE A 139 13.17 18.92 -5.49
CA PHE A 139 12.06 19.20 -6.38
C PHE A 139 12.26 20.51 -7.18
N ASP A 140 12.99 21.47 -6.67
CA ASP A 140 13.30 22.72 -7.39
C ASP A 140 14.13 22.49 -8.67
N TYR A 141 14.83 21.37 -8.74
CA TYR A 141 15.69 20.98 -9.86
C TYR A 141 15.05 19.91 -10.75
N LEU A 142 13.88 19.40 -10.37
CA LEU A 142 13.13 18.42 -11.13
C LEU A 142 12.23 19.07 -12.17
N ARG A 143 11.78 18.27 -13.14
CA ARG A 143 10.71 18.67 -14.05
C ARG A 143 9.47 19.02 -13.25
N PRO A 144 8.67 20.02 -13.67
CA PRO A 144 7.42 20.38 -13.00
C PRO A 144 6.32 19.34 -13.31
N VAL A 145 6.63 18.07 -13.13
CA VAL A 145 5.74 16.92 -13.35
C VAL A 145 5.75 16.04 -12.11
N ILE A 146 4.57 15.72 -11.61
CA ILE A 146 4.38 14.88 -10.43
C ILE A 146 3.43 13.75 -10.80
N SER A 147 3.83 12.50 -10.54
CA SER A 147 2.89 11.38 -10.53
C SER A 147 2.40 11.13 -9.11
N ILE A 148 1.10 10.88 -8.99
CA ILE A 148 0.46 10.49 -7.72
C ILE A 148 -0.25 9.15 -7.90
N ASP A 149 -0.14 8.29 -6.89
CA ASP A 149 -0.71 6.95 -6.90
C ASP A 149 -0.98 6.48 -5.47
N ALA A 150 -1.76 5.41 -5.33
CA ALA A 150 -2.05 4.79 -4.06
C ALA A 150 -1.82 3.28 -4.09
N ALA A 151 -1.14 2.78 -3.07
CA ALA A 151 -0.97 1.34 -2.86
C ALA A 151 -1.82 0.84 -1.68
N PHE A 152 -2.36 -0.37 -1.83
CA PHE A 152 -3.07 -1.03 -0.75
C PHE A 152 -2.09 -1.47 0.34
N LEU A 153 -2.34 -1.07 1.57
CA LEU A 153 -1.64 -1.62 2.72
C LEU A 153 -2.26 -2.96 3.08
N SER A 154 -1.41 -3.95 3.29
CA SER A 154 -1.81 -5.27 3.78
C SER A 154 -1.60 -5.35 5.29
N GLY A 155 -2.49 -6.04 6.00
CA GLY A 155 -2.36 -6.26 7.43
C GLY A 155 -3.71 -6.25 8.15
N ARG A 156 -3.68 -6.06 9.48
CA ARG A 156 -4.89 -6.06 10.30
C ARG A 156 -5.81 -4.87 10.01
N TYR A 157 -5.20 -3.71 9.78
CA TYR A 157 -5.91 -2.49 9.43
C TYR A 157 -5.79 -2.22 7.95
N GLU A 158 -6.94 -2.15 7.29
CA GLU A 158 -6.99 -1.71 5.91
C GLU A 158 -6.56 -0.25 5.82
N GLY A 159 -5.78 0.06 4.78
CA GLY A 159 -5.30 1.42 4.56
C GLY A 159 -4.77 1.59 3.14
N ARG A 160 -4.39 2.83 2.85
CA ARG A 160 -3.76 3.21 1.59
C ARG A 160 -2.49 3.99 1.87
N LEU A 161 -1.42 3.62 1.19
CA LEU A 161 -0.22 4.42 1.10
C LEU A 161 -0.35 5.32 -0.13
N LEU A 162 -0.52 6.60 0.07
CA LEU A 162 -0.51 7.62 -0.98
C LEU A 162 0.94 8.03 -1.24
N MET A 163 1.29 8.20 -2.50
CA MET A 163 2.65 8.58 -2.91
C MET A 163 2.60 9.68 -3.95
N ALA A 164 3.56 10.60 -3.88
CA ALA A 164 3.84 11.58 -4.91
C ALA A 164 5.32 11.46 -5.32
N CYS A 165 5.58 11.36 -6.62
CA CYS A 165 6.92 11.23 -7.19
C CYS A 165 7.15 12.30 -8.25
N GLY A 166 8.34 12.90 -8.24
CA GLY A 166 8.85 13.76 -9.32
C GLY A 166 9.76 13.01 -10.27
N TYR A 167 10.18 13.69 -11.35
CA TYR A 167 11.05 13.13 -12.37
C TYR A 167 12.24 14.06 -12.62
N ASP A 168 13.43 13.50 -12.62
CA ASP A 168 14.64 14.23 -13.02
C ASP A 168 14.77 14.33 -14.57
N ALA A 169 15.89 14.90 -15.03
CA ALA A 169 16.17 15.06 -16.46
C ALA A 169 16.30 13.71 -17.18
N ASP A 170 16.77 12.67 -16.49
CA ASP A 170 17.00 11.33 -17.00
C ASP A 170 15.77 10.40 -16.82
N ASN A 171 14.61 10.96 -16.48
CA ASN A 171 13.37 10.23 -16.15
C ASN A 171 13.47 9.27 -14.95
N GLN A 172 14.42 9.51 -14.03
CA GLN A 172 14.46 8.78 -12.79
C GLN A 172 13.40 9.32 -11.83
N LEU A 173 12.75 8.40 -11.10
CA LEU A 173 11.74 8.74 -10.11
C LEU A 173 12.41 9.18 -8.80
N LEU A 174 11.97 10.33 -8.29
CA LEU A 174 12.29 10.77 -6.95
C LEU A 174 11.02 10.81 -6.10
N PRO A 175 10.92 10.03 -5.02
CA PRO A 175 9.80 10.13 -4.10
C PRO A 175 9.79 11.50 -3.41
N LEU A 176 8.69 12.24 -3.54
CA LEU A 176 8.55 13.59 -2.98
C LEU A 176 7.82 13.57 -1.64
N ALA A 177 6.72 12.82 -1.56
CA ALA A 177 5.89 12.76 -0.38
C ALA A 177 5.15 11.42 -0.27
N PHE A 178 4.80 11.09 0.96
CA PHE A 178 4.02 9.91 1.30
C PHE A 178 2.86 10.29 2.22
N GLY A 179 1.80 9.50 2.19
CA GLY A 179 0.71 9.61 3.14
C GLY A 179 0.09 8.26 3.46
N ILE A 180 -0.36 8.07 4.69
CA ILE A 180 -1.16 6.91 5.07
C ILE A 180 -2.55 7.39 5.43
N VAL A 181 -3.57 6.80 4.81
CA VAL A 181 -4.98 7.10 5.02
C VAL A 181 -5.79 5.82 5.10
N HIS A 182 -7.00 5.89 5.66
CA HIS A 182 -7.85 4.72 5.79
C HIS A 182 -8.36 4.20 4.43
N LYS A 183 -8.78 5.09 3.53
CA LYS A 183 -9.34 4.74 2.21
C LYS A 183 -9.10 5.83 1.18
N GLU A 184 -9.25 5.48 -0.09
CA GLU A 184 -9.23 6.45 -1.18
C GLU A 184 -10.62 7.08 -1.35
N ASN A 185 -10.74 8.35 -0.97
CA ASN A 185 -11.90 9.20 -1.18
C ASN A 185 -11.46 10.64 -1.39
N GLU A 186 -12.40 11.53 -1.65
CA GLU A 186 -12.14 12.95 -1.85
C GLU A 186 -11.44 13.59 -0.65
N ASP A 187 -11.93 13.34 0.57
CA ASP A 187 -11.39 13.97 1.80
C ASP A 187 -9.92 13.59 2.04
N ASN A 188 -9.59 12.30 1.89
CA ASN A 188 -8.25 11.80 2.14
C ASN A 188 -7.27 12.21 1.03
N TRP A 189 -7.70 12.21 -0.23
CA TRP A 189 -6.92 12.78 -1.32
C TRP A 189 -6.81 14.30 -1.17
N GLY A 190 -7.88 14.99 -0.77
CA GLY A 190 -7.89 16.43 -0.50
C GLY A 190 -6.88 16.80 0.59
N PHE A 191 -6.86 16.08 1.71
CA PHE A 191 -5.86 16.24 2.75
C PHE A 191 -4.43 16.12 2.21
N PHE A 192 -4.14 14.99 1.51
CA PHE A 192 -2.78 14.72 1.02
C PHE A 192 -2.35 15.73 -0.05
N LEU A 193 -3.20 16.04 -1.01
CA LEU A 193 -2.91 16.95 -2.10
C LEU A 193 -2.77 18.41 -1.62
N HIS A 194 -3.61 18.84 -0.69
CA HIS A 194 -3.48 20.16 -0.07
C HIS A 194 -2.16 20.27 0.71
N TRP A 195 -1.85 19.25 1.51
CA TRP A 195 -0.61 19.19 2.26
C TRP A 195 0.63 19.18 1.34
N LEU A 196 0.59 18.39 0.27
CA LEU A 196 1.63 18.31 -0.76
C LEU A 196 1.85 19.68 -1.43
N ARG A 197 0.74 20.37 -1.76
CA ARG A 197 0.77 21.70 -2.39
C ARG A 197 1.51 22.71 -1.53
N ILE A 198 1.19 22.76 -0.24
CA ILE A 198 1.76 23.75 0.68
C ILE A 198 3.20 23.43 1.05
N ASN A 199 3.50 22.18 1.36
CA ASN A 199 4.76 21.81 2.02
C ASN A 199 5.86 21.36 1.06
N VAL A 200 5.51 20.95 -0.17
CA VAL A 200 6.49 20.36 -1.11
C VAL A 200 6.56 21.15 -2.42
N ILE A 201 5.41 21.45 -3.02
CA ILE A 201 5.37 22.05 -4.36
C ILE A 201 5.54 23.58 -4.29
N GLY A 202 4.88 24.21 -3.31
CA GLY A 202 4.70 25.66 -3.25
C GLY A 202 3.45 26.12 -4.00
N VAL A 203 2.70 27.06 -3.39
CA VAL A 203 1.36 27.46 -3.84
C VAL A 203 1.32 28.07 -5.25
N ASN A 204 2.38 28.76 -5.65
CA ASN A 204 2.43 29.50 -6.93
C ASN A 204 3.15 28.72 -8.06
N ARG A 205 3.67 27.53 -7.78
CA ARG A 205 4.42 26.77 -8.78
C ARG A 205 3.47 26.01 -9.70
N PHE A 206 3.62 26.22 -11.01
CA PHE A 206 2.89 25.43 -12.00
C PHE A 206 3.44 24.00 -12.09
N VAL A 207 2.55 23.00 -12.08
CA VAL A 207 2.93 21.58 -12.22
C VAL A 207 1.94 20.79 -13.06
N CYS A 208 2.43 19.78 -13.76
CA CYS A 208 1.61 18.75 -14.36
C CYS A 208 1.44 17.60 -13.36
N VAL A 209 0.19 17.28 -13.00
CA VAL A 209 -0.14 16.15 -12.13
C VAL A 209 -0.60 14.99 -12.99
N ILE A 210 0.05 13.83 -12.85
CA ILE A 210 -0.32 12.58 -13.52
C ILE A 210 -0.90 11.62 -12.48
N SER A 211 -2.10 11.11 -12.71
CA SER A 211 -2.73 10.12 -11.81
C SER A 211 -3.48 9.04 -12.59
N ASP A 212 -4.00 8.06 -11.86
CA ASP A 212 -5.05 7.18 -12.38
C ASP A 212 -6.38 7.95 -12.56
N GLN A 213 -7.43 7.24 -12.98
CA GLN A 213 -8.76 7.80 -13.19
C GLN A 213 -9.64 7.75 -11.93
N HIS A 214 -9.04 7.62 -10.74
CA HIS A 214 -9.79 7.49 -9.50
C HIS A 214 -10.61 8.75 -9.20
N LYS A 215 -11.91 8.55 -8.87
CA LYS A 215 -12.86 9.66 -8.67
C LYS A 215 -12.45 10.57 -7.50
N GLY A 216 -11.87 10.01 -6.44
CA GLY A 216 -11.41 10.78 -5.28
C GLY A 216 -10.29 11.76 -5.63
N ILE A 217 -9.32 11.37 -6.49
CA ILE A 217 -8.26 12.26 -6.97
C ILE A 217 -8.86 13.41 -7.78
N LYS A 218 -9.74 13.09 -8.74
CA LYS A 218 -10.38 14.11 -9.56
C LYS A 218 -11.19 15.11 -8.74
N ALA A 219 -11.90 14.63 -7.71
CA ALA A 219 -12.68 15.47 -6.82
C ALA A 219 -11.80 16.33 -5.89
N ALA A 220 -10.59 15.87 -5.56
CA ALA A 220 -9.65 16.57 -4.70
C ALA A 220 -8.74 17.59 -5.42
N LEU A 221 -8.63 17.51 -6.75
CA LEU A 221 -7.90 18.51 -7.56
C LEU A 221 -8.80 19.69 -7.87
N LYS A 222 -9.05 20.52 -6.87
CA LYS A 222 -9.95 21.68 -6.93
C LYS A 222 -9.42 22.85 -6.10
N PRO A 223 -9.92 24.10 -6.34
CA PRO A 223 -9.42 25.31 -5.69
C PRO A 223 -9.42 25.25 -4.15
N GLU A 224 -10.39 24.61 -3.53
CA GLU A 224 -10.47 24.49 -2.06
C GLU A 224 -9.25 23.79 -1.45
N TYR A 225 -8.55 22.97 -2.23
CA TYR A 225 -7.30 22.30 -1.83
C TYR A 225 -6.04 22.93 -2.45
N GLY A 226 -6.15 24.16 -3.03
CA GLY A 226 -5.04 24.90 -3.62
C GLY A 226 -4.68 24.51 -5.05
N TRP A 227 -5.61 23.87 -5.78
CA TRP A 227 -5.40 23.41 -7.15
C TRP A 227 -6.28 24.23 -8.11
N ASP A 228 -5.77 25.37 -8.53
CA ASP A 228 -6.43 26.25 -9.50
C ASP A 228 -5.94 25.96 -10.91
N SER A 229 -6.79 26.25 -11.91
CA SER A 229 -6.47 26.04 -13.33
C SER A 229 -5.19 26.76 -13.79
N ASP A 230 -4.82 27.82 -13.09
CA ASP A 230 -3.66 28.64 -13.42
C ASP A 230 -2.35 28.09 -12.85
N ASN A 231 -2.40 27.14 -11.90
CA ASN A 231 -1.21 26.61 -11.23
C ASN A 231 -0.98 25.12 -11.45
N PHE A 232 -1.86 24.42 -12.17
CA PHE A 232 -1.64 23.02 -12.51
C PHE A 232 -2.39 22.58 -13.77
N VAL A 233 -1.95 21.45 -14.33
CA VAL A 233 -2.68 20.69 -15.33
C VAL A 233 -2.75 19.23 -14.91
N HIS A 234 -3.94 18.63 -15.00
CA HIS A 234 -4.13 17.19 -14.69
C HIS A 234 -4.08 16.36 -15.96
N ARG A 235 -3.36 15.24 -15.92
CA ARG A 235 -3.28 14.22 -16.98
C ARG A 235 -3.45 12.83 -16.37
N TYR A 236 -3.98 11.91 -17.16
CA TYR A 236 -4.16 10.54 -16.72
C TYR A 236 -2.93 9.68 -17.05
N CYS A 237 -2.58 8.81 -16.10
CA CYS A 237 -1.53 7.82 -16.30
C CYS A 237 -1.93 6.86 -17.43
N ILE A 238 -1.11 6.82 -18.46
CA ILE A 238 -1.35 6.03 -19.67
C ILE A 238 -1.45 4.54 -19.37
N GLN A 239 -0.65 4.06 -18.41
CA GLN A 239 -0.65 2.66 -18.00
C GLN A 239 -2.00 2.26 -17.37
N HIS A 240 -2.53 3.08 -16.45
CA HIS A 240 -3.84 2.83 -15.84
C HIS A 240 -4.98 2.94 -16.86
N VAL A 241 -4.90 3.88 -17.82
CA VAL A 241 -5.87 3.97 -18.92
C VAL A 241 -5.82 2.72 -19.80
N ALA A 242 -4.63 2.22 -20.12
CA ALA A 242 -4.46 1.00 -20.89
C ALA A 242 -4.98 -0.25 -20.15
N ASP A 243 -4.70 -0.37 -18.84
CA ASP A 243 -5.20 -1.47 -18.00
C ASP A 243 -6.75 -1.45 -17.91
N ASN A 244 -7.33 -0.27 -17.72
CA ASN A 244 -8.79 -0.09 -17.70
C ASN A 244 -9.43 -0.46 -19.03
N LEU A 245 -8.80 -0.09 -20.16
CA LEU A 245 -9.27 -0.48 -21.49
C LEU A 245 -9.23 -1.99 -21.68
N VAL A 246 -8.11 -2.64 -21.31
CA VAL A 246 -7.98 -4.12 -21.38
C VAL A 246 -9.04 -4.82 -20.54
N GLN A 247 -9.33 -4.30 -19.34
CA GLN A 247 -10.39 -4.83 -18.49
C GLN A 247 -11.78 -4.65 -19.09
N ALA A 248 -12.05 -3.49 -19.69
CA ALA A 248 -13.33 -3.22 -20.36
C ALA A 248 -13.51 -4.13 -21.58
N CYS A 249 -12.50 -4.23 -22.45
CA CYS A 249 -12.53 -5.11 -23.63
C CYS A 249 -12.62 -6.60 -23.26
N GLY A 250 -11.98 -7.02 -22.15
CA GLY A 250 -12.05 -8.41 -21.67
C GLY A 250 -13.43 -8.82 -21.13
N LYS A 251 -14.27 -7.84 -20.75
CA LYS A 251 -15.68 -8.04 -20.33
C LYS A 251 -16.68 -7.99 -21.49
N ASP A 252 -16.26 -7.50 -22.66
CA ASP A 252 -17.12 -7.46 -23.85
C ASP A 252 -17.31 -8.88 -24.42
N PRO A 253 -18.55 -9.39 -24.56
CA PRO A 253 -18.81 -10.73 -25.11
C PRO A 253 -18.23 -10.91 -26.52
N TRP A 254 -18.18 -9.86 -27.31
CA TRP A 254 -17.68 -9.89 -28.68
C TRP A 254 -16.15 -9.98 -28.76
N TYR A 255 -15.44 -9.26 -27.89
CA TYR A 255 -13.99 -9.35 -27.73
C TYR A 255 -13.58 -10.61 -26.97
N GLY A 256 -14.30 -10.96 -25.91
CA GLY A 256 -14.02 -12.14 -25.07
C GLY A 256 -14.11 -13.47 -25.81
N THR A 257 -15.00 -13.61 -26.79
CA THR A 257 -15.15 -14.83 -27.59
C THR A 257 -14.06 -14.98 -28.66
N ARG A 258 -13.62 -13.92 -29.31
CA ARG A 258 -12.51 -13.96 -30.29
C ARG A 258 -11.15 -14.27 -29.63
N PHE A 259 -10.93 -13.83 -28.42
CA PHE A 259 -9.68 -14.07 -27.68
C PHE A 259 -9.64 -15.43 -26.97
N LYS A 260 -10.78 -16.06 -26.68
CA LYS A 260 -10.85 -17.40 -26.08
C LYS A 260 -10.59 -18.55 -27.07
N GLN A 261 -10.81 -18.35 -28.37
CA GLN A 261 -10.74 -19.42 -29.39
C GLN A 261 -9.35 -19.70 -29.97
N GLY A 262 -8.27 -19.08 -29.55
CA GLY A 262 -7.02 -19.35 -30.26
C GLY A 262 -5.70 -18.97 -29.62
N ALA A 263 -5.57 -18.75 -28.33
CA ALA A 263 -4.23 -18.54 -27.76
C ALA A 263 -4.13 -18.68 -26.24
N LYS A 264 -3.20 -19.53 -25.85
CA LYS A 264 -2.59 -19.58 -24.51
C LYS A 264 -2.19 -18.16 -24.06
N LYS A 265 -2.73 -17.70 -22.92
CA LYS A 265 -2.33 -16.64 -21.95
C LYS A 265 -1.39 -15.45 -22.30
N LYS A 266 -1.05 -15.15 -23.57
CA LYS A 266 -0.08 -14.09 -23.94
C LYS A 266 -0.68 -12.84 -24.60
N LYS A 267 -2.00 -12.75 -24.85
CA LYS A 267 -2.60 -11.67 -25.65
C LYS A 267 -2.98 -10.37 -24.94
N PRO A 268 -3.32 -10.30 -23.64
CA PRO A 268 -3.58 -9.02 -22.99
C PRO A 268 -2.39 -8.05 -23.05
N ARG A 269 -1.17 -8.60 -22.99
CA ARG A 269 0.06 -7.81 -23.01
C ARG A 269 0.28 -7.05 -24.32
N ARG A 270 0.00 -7.70 -25.45
CA ARG A 270 0.19 -7.08 -26.77
C ARG A 270 -0.79 -5.94 -27.04
N LEU A 271 -2.05 -6.07 -26.60
CA LEU A 271 -3.03 -4.99 -26.75
C LEU A 271 -2.64 -3.79 -25.86
N LYS A 272 -2.17 -4.06 -24.65
CA LYS A 272 -1.66 -3.06 -23.73
C LYS A 272 -0.44 -2.33 -24.30
N GLU A 273 0.55 -3.07 -24.80
CA GLU A 273 1.76 -2.51 -25.44
C GLU A 273 1.40 -1.63 -26.64
N MET A 274 0.52 -2.09 -27.53
CA MET A 274 0.07 -1.29 -28.69
C MET A 274 -0.67 -0.01 -28.26
N PHE A 275 -1.43 -0.05 -27.18
CA PHE A 275 -2.16 1.11 -26.69
C PHE A 275 -1.22 2.09 -25.98
N GLU A 276 -0.25 1.60 -25.23
CA GLU A 276 0.80 2.40 -24.61
C GLU A 276 1.64 3.11 -25.69
N ASP A 277 2.03 2.41 -26.77
CA ASP A 277 2.73 2.99 -27.92
C ASP A 277 1.90 4.06 -28.62
N PHE A 278 0.61 3.78 -28.92
CA PHE A 278 -0.29 4.73 -29.55
C PHE A 278 -0.54 5.97 -28.69
N ALA A 279 -0.74 5.79 -27.41
CA ALA A 279 -0.98 6.87 -26.48
C ALA A 279 0.30 7.70 -26.22
N MET A 280 1.50 7.09 -26.26
CA MET A 280 2.78 7.82 -26.26
C MET A 280 2.92 8.69 -27.50
N VAL A 281 2.57 8.17 -28.67
CA VAL A 281 2.56 8.95 -29.92
C VAL A 281 1.58 10.12 -29.83
N CYS A 282 0.37 9.92 -29.31
CA CYS A 282 -0.60 10.99 -29.10
C CYS A 282 -0.12 12.06 -28.09
N LEU A 283 0.57 11.64 -27.02
CA LEU A 283 1.19 12.56 -26.04
C LEU A 283 2.34 13.37 -26.68
N ILE A 284 3.18 12.75 -27.46
CA ILE A 284 4.27 13.41 -28.18
C ILE A 284 3.70 14.42 -29.18
N LEU A 285 2.67 14.03 -29.95
CA LEU A 285 2.02 14.91 -30.91
C LEU A 285 1.29 16.09 -30.23
N SER A 286 0.60 15.86 -29.09
CA SER A 286 -0.05 16.95 -28.33
C SER A 286 0.97 17.91 -27.72
N ASN A 287 2.11 17.43 -27.25
CA ASN A 287 3.19 18.28 -26.75
C ASN A 287 3.87 19.07 -27.87
N LEU A 288 4.06 18.48 -29.06
CA LEU A 288 4.58 19.20 -30.24
C LEU A 288 3.62 20.32 -30.69
N TYR A 289 2.31 20.09 -30.62
CA TYR A 289 1.30 21.14 -30.92
C TYR A 289 1.33 22.30 -29.91
N HIS A 290 1.60 22.04 -28.63
CA HIS A 290 1.73 23.09 -27.63
C HIS A 290 3.05 23.87 -27.73
N PHE A 291 4.13 23.24 -28.17
CA PHE A 291 5.44 23.89 -28.37
C PHE A 291 5.51 24.72 -29.66
N CYS A 292 4.65 24.48 -30.64
CA CYS A 292 4.61 25.26 -31.89
C CYS A 292 3.70 26.53 -31.80
N PHE A 293 3.02 26.75 -30.65
CA PHE A 293 2.14 27.92 -30.46
C PHE A 293 2.52 28.76 -29.21
N LEU A 294 3.70 28.61 -28.66
CA LEU A 294 4.39 29.52 -27.75
C LEU A 294 5.65 30.06 -28.44
#